data_b9c5da37bde8b7edb1956b2724fc69be
#
_entry.id   b9c5da37bde8b7edb1956b2724fc69be
#
_cell.length_a   1.000
_cell.length_b   1.000
_cell.length_c   1.000
_cell.angle_alpha   90.00
_cell.angle_beta   90.00
_cell.angle_gamma   90.00
#
_symmetry.space_group_name_H-M   'P 1'
#
loop_
_entity.id
_entity.type
_entity.pdbx_description
1 polymer ?
#
loop_
_entity_poly.entity_id
_entity_poly.type
_entity_poly.pdbx_seq_one_letter_code
_entity_poly.pdbx_strand_id
1 'polypeptide(L)'
;MKKYLLYILLLFCTTLQAADFAPYKIKGQFIGGWIYPHDASIIKPLTKGPVLGGELAFELASDGSKQWHKDFNMPNLGFALQVLDLGNPEITGQMISLYPYINIPMVNSEKIRFNAKMGMGAAFCTKPCDLEAAISDPRAIKQKAADYNFAIGGVFNFAISAGLNIEVPVHKNVSLTADVMFNHFSSASTSQPNSGFNMFNGYVGLKYLFNEELERVDDREGIIRNEEYSTPNSSLLTPNSLKRWSGEVILSGGFKKLYYKDDKYFGTASLNLEGYYHTCRQHRIGLGLDLFYDGAYAQTVAQDASGKYYWTKENTHFGRTFTPNNNFENKLRLGLNIANELTIGKVGVFLQVGLYLYDPVKNMEPGGEILEALNKGETPKKKGLFYAYDIDKEDGWNYFRLGVKYHITKDFLVNLSFKTHLQKVEFFELGLGYAF
;
A
#
# COMPACT_ATOMS: atom_id res chain seq x y z
N MET A 1 12.21 16.55 19.17
CA MET A 1 11.34 15.42 18.86
C MET A 1 10.64 14.81 20.09
N LYS A 2 11.35 14.35 21.16
CA LYS A 2 10.71 13.71 22.32
C LYS A 2 9.60 14.55 23.00
N LYS A 3 9.73 15.89 23.07
CA LYS A 3 8.72 16.78 23.68
C LYS A 3 7.42 16.86 22.86
N TYR A 4 7.50 16.87 21.54
CA TYR A 4 6.30 16.96 20.68
C TYR A 4 5.51 15.66 20.65
N LEU A 5 6.20 14.50 20.74
CA LEU A 5 5.54 13.19 20.87
C LEU A 5 4.73 13.11 22.18
N LEU A 6 5.28 13.64 23.26
CA LEU A 6 4.59 13.70 24.57
C LEU A 6 3.36 14.63 24.50
N TYR A 7 3.44 15.78 23.81
CA TYR A 7 2.30 16.68 23.63
C TYR A 7 1.21 16.08 22.76
N ILE A 8 1.56 15.35 21.70
CA ILE A 8 0.59 14.62 20.86
C ILE A 8 -0.09 13.52 21.67
N LEU A 9 0.67 12.77 22.49
CA LEU A 9 0.11 11.75 23.38
C LEU A 9 -0.81 12.36 24.44
N LEU A 10 -0.42 13.48 25.04
CA LEU A 10 -1.22 14.22 26.04
C LEU A 10 -2.49 14.82 25.39
N LEU A 11 -2.39 15.38 24.18
CA LEU A 11 -3.56 15.88 23.44
C LEU A 11 -4.53 14.74 23.11
N PHE A 12 -4.00 13.57 22.76
CA PHE A 12 -4.80 12.36 22.53
C PHE A 12 -5.49 11.88 23.80
N CYS A 13 -4.80 11.92 24.96
CA CYS A 13 -5.36 11.56 26.25
C CYS A 13 -6.43 12.55 26.75
N THR A 14 -6.29 13.84 26.46
CA THR A 14 -7.26 14.85 26.92
C THR A 14 -8.55 14.89 26.10
N THR A 15 -8.49 14.50 24.81
CA THR A 15 -9.70 14.33 23.97
C THR A 15 -10.49 13.07 24.32
N LEU A 16 -9.89 12.13 25.05
CA LEU A 16 -10.53 10.88 25.51
C LEU A 16 -11.41 11.04 26.76
N GLN A 17 -11.42 12.19 27.42
CA GLN A 17 -12.08 12.34 28.74
C GLN A 17 -13.56 12.74 28.72
N ALA A 18 -14.23 12.91 27.59
CA ALA A 18 -15.55 13.52 27.56
C ALA A 18 -16.51 13.00 26.47
N ALA A 19 -16.52 11.70 26.19
CA ALA A 19 -17.58 11.13 25.37
C ALA A 19 -18.04 9.81 25.99
N ASP A 20 -19.34 9.56 25.99
CA ASP A 20 -19.91 8.22 26.13
C ASP A 20 -19.44 7.42 24.92
N PHE A 21 -18.19 6.86 25.03
CA PHE A 21 -17.59 6.11 23.95
C PHE A 21 -18.34 4.80 23.77
N ALA A 22 -18.60 4.47 22.52
CA ALA A 22 -18.89 3.11 22.09
C ALA A 22 -17.91 2.12 22.76
N PRO A 23 -18.28 0.85 22.96
CA PRO A 23 -17.39 -0.15 23.53
C PRO A 23 -16.05 -0.14 22.81
N TYR A 24 -14.96 -0.03 23.55
CA TYR A 24 -13.63 -0.03 22.98
C TYR A 24 -12.78 -1.17 23.56
N LYS A 25 -11.82 -1.60 22.77
CA LYS A 25 -10.95 -2.73 23.12
C LYS A 25 -9.50 -2.28 23.03
N ILE A 26 -8.68 -2.76 23.97
CA ILE A 26 -7.22 -2.61 23.91
C ILE A 26 -6.65 -4.01 23.70
N LYS A 27 -5.75 -4.14 22.72
CA LYS A 27 -5.10 -5.40 22.36
C LYS A 27 -3.60 -5.24 22.45
N GLY A 28 -2.94 -6.16 23.18
CA GLY A 28 -1.49 -6.28 23.25
C GLY A 28 -1.06 -7.65 22.73
N GLN A 29 -0.11 -7.69 21.79
CA GLN A 29 0.36 -8.93 21.16
C GLN A 29 1.88 -8.95 21.05
N PHE A 30 2.48 -10.13 21.26
CA PHE A 30 3.84 -10.46 20.85
C PHE A 30 3.83 -10.91 19.38
N ILE A 31 4.92 -10.59 18.68
CA ILE A 31 5.09 -10.86 17.25
C ILE A 31 6.35 -11.66 17.04
N GLY A 32 6.25 -12.72 16.27
CA GLY A 32 7.38 -13.51 15.80
C GLY A 32 7.18 -13.92 14.35
N GLY A 33 8.26 -13.89 13.55
CA GLY A 33 8.14 -14.23 12.15
C GLY A 33 9.44 -14.14 11.37
N TRP A 34 9.34 -14.01 10.05
CA TRP A 34 10.49 -14.01 9.16
C TRP A 34 10.29 -13.06 7.99
N ILE A 35 11.39 -12.42 7.58
CA ILE A 35 11.46 -11.70 6.31
C ILE A 35 11.46 -12.72 5.17
N TYR A 36 10.55 -12.55 4.21
CA TYR A 36 10.53 -13.30 2.97
C TYR A 36 11.61 -12.74 2.02
N PRO A 37 12.67 -13.51 1.68
CA PRO A 37 13.77 -13.04 0.88
C PRO A 37 13.43 -13.05 -0.62
N HIS A 38 12.51 -12.19 -1.04
CA HIS A 38 12.03 -12.09 -2.42
C HIS A 38 13.10 -11.64 -3.41
N ASP A 39 14.18 -11.01 -2.92
CA ASP A 39 15.41 -10.74 -3.68
C ASP A 39 16.58 -11.47 -3.02
N ALA A 40 17.09 -12.48 -3.71
CA ALA A 40 18.19 -13.32 -3.21
C ALA A 40 19.51 -12.54 -3.08
N SER A 41 19.69 -11.45 -3.83
CA SER A 41 20.94 -10.69 -3.88
C SER A 41 20.97 -9.52 -2.88
N ILE A 42 19.81 -8.98 -2.51
CA ILE A 42 19.69 -7.81 -1.65
C ILE A 42 19.06 -8.16 -0.31
N ILE A 43 17.92 -8.85 -0.31
CA ILE A 43 17.16 -9.11 0.92
C ILE A 43 17.72 -10.30 1.69
N LYS A 44 18.08 -11.39 1.00
CA LYS A 44 18.59 -12.59 1.67
C LYS A 44 19.83 -12.32 2.55
N PRO A 45 20.83 -11.52 2.14
CA PRO A 45 21.98 -11.19 2.98
C PRO A 45 21.61 -10.40 4.25
N LEU A 46 20.49 -9.67 4.26
CA LEU A 46 20.00 -8.91 5.40
C LEU A 46 19.23 -9.77 6.42
N THR A 47 18.71 -10.93 5.99
CA THR A 47 17.88 -11.82 6.82
C THR A 47 18.76 -12.74 7.65
N LYS A 48 19.19 -12.31 8.83
CA LYS A 48 20.09 -13.07 9.71
C LYS A 48 19.38 -13.80 10.84
N GLY A 49 18.24 -13.29 11.30
CA GLY A 49 17.48 -13.83 12.42
C GLY A 49 15.97 -13.67 12.23
N PRO A 50 15.16 -14.17 13.20
CA PRO A 50 13.73 -13.99 13.19
C PRO A 50 13.36 -12.51 13.40
N VAL A 51 12.22 -12.11 12.86
CA VAL A 51 11.55 -10.85 13.22
C VAL A 51 10.90 -11.06 14.57
N LEU A 52 11.17 -10.17 15.53
CA LEU A 52 10.56 -10.19 16.84
C LEU A 52 10.02 -8.82 17.21
N GLY A 53 8.92 -8.77 17.95
CA GLY A 53 8.38 -7.48 18.35
C GLY A 53 7.06 -7.53 19.10
N GLY A 54 6.33 -6.43 19.05
CA GLY A 54 5.03 -6.30 19.68
C GLY A 54 4.11 -5.32 18.97
N GLU A 55 2.83 -5.49 19.19
CA GLU A 55 1.76 -4.61 18.74
C GLU A 55 0.89 -4.20 19.94
N LEU A 56 0.62 -2.90 20.05
CA LEU A 56 -0.43 -2.36 20.91
C LEU A 56 -1.49 -1.76 20.00
N ALA A 57 -2.73 -2.19 20.15
CA ALA A 57 -3.83 -1.70 19.32
C ALA A 57 -5.02 -1.24 20.17
N PHE A 58 -5.69 -0.21 19.66
CA PHE A 58 -6.96 0.30 20.14
C PHE A 58 -8.03 0.01 19.09
N GLU A 59 -9.15 -0.60 19.47
CA GLU A 59 -10.25 -0.93 18.59
C GLU A 59 -11.56 -0.32 19.09
N LEU A 60 -12.34 0.23 18.18
CA LEU A 60 -13.74 0.62 18.37
C LEU A 60 -14.64 -0.46 17.74
N ALA A 61 -15.59 -0.96 18.52
CA ALA A 61 -16.60 -1.86 17.98
C ALA A 61 -17.62 -1.06 17.16
N SER A 62 -18.13 -1.66 16.09
CA SER A 62 -19.28 -1.10 15.38
C SER A 62 -20.53 -1.22 16.23
N ASP A 63 -21.35 -0.17 16.26
CA ASP A 63 -22.59 -0.05 17.06
C ASP A 63 -23.86 -0.45 16.28
N GLY A 64 -23.73 -0.92 15.04
CA GLY A 64 -24.87 -1.28 14.19
C GLY A 64 -25.70 -0.10 13.65
N SER A 65 -25.39 1.14 14.05
CA SER A 65 -26.12 2.35 13.64
C SER A 65 -26.02 2.64 12.14
N LYS A 66 -24.93 2.18 11.50
CA LYS A 66 -24.72 2.37 10.08
C LYS A 66 -24.91 1.07 9.31
N GLN A 67 -25.45 1.17 8.11
CA GLN A 67 -25.71 0.00 7.27
C GLN A 67 -24.45 -0.82 7.01
N TRP A 68 -23.30 -0.21 6.76
CA TRP A 68 -22.06 -0.92 6.50
C TRP A 68 -21.55 -1.72 7.72
N HIS A 69 -21.93 -1.37 8.97
CA HIS A 69 -21.63 -2.20 10.13
C HIS A 69 -22.25 -3.59 9.98
N LYS A 70 -23.53 -3.62 9.56
CA LYS A 70 -24.27 -4.86 9.33
C LYS A 70 -23.78 -5.61 8.09
N ASP A 71 -23.48 -4.87 7.02
CA ASP A 71 -23.00 -5.42 5.76
C ASP A 71 -21.67 -6.17 5.91
N PHE A 72 -20.82 -5.75 6.86
CA PHE A 72 -19.53 -6.36 7.18
C PHE A 72 -19.52 -7.12 8.52
N ASN A 73 -20.67 -7.60 8.96
CA ASN A 73 -20.81 -8.42 10.16
C ASN A 73 -20.24 -7.79 11.43
N MET A 74 -20.52 -6.49 11.64
CA MET A 74 -20.09 -5.69 12.80
C MET A 74 -18.57 -5.63 12.94
N PRO A 75 -17.84 -5.04 11.99
CA PRO A 75 -16.38 -4.96 12.00
C PRO A 75 -15.88 -4.06 13.13
N ASN A 76 -14.65 -4.29 13.58
CA ASN A 76 -13.95 -3.35 14.44
C ASN A 76 -13.02 -2.45 13.61
N LEU A 77 -13.00 -1.16 13.95
CA LEU A 77 -12.02 -0.22 13.42
C LEU A 77 -10.96 0.02 14.47
N GLY A 78 -9.70 0.00 14.10
CA GLY A 78 -8.62 0.16 15.07
C GLY A 78 -7.45 0.99 14.57
N PHE A 79 -6.58 1.32 15.52
CA PHE A 79 -5.24 1.84 15.29
C PHE A 79 -4.22 0.94 15.98
N ALA A 80 -3.15 0.60 15.30
CA ALA A 80 -2.08 -0.22 15.84
C ALA A 80 -0.76 0.55 15.82
N LEU A 81 -0.05 0.49 16.95
CA LEU A 81 1.36 0.82 17.08
C LEU A 81 2.14 -0.48 17.15
N GLN A 82 3.03 -0.70 16.19
CA GLN A 82 3.84 -1.90 16.08
C GLN A 82 5.32 -1.55 16.11
N VAL A 83 6.11 -2.33 16.84
CA VAL A 83 7.56 -2.22 16.87
C VAL A 83 8.15 -3.59 16.57
N LEU A 84 8.97 -3.68 15.51
CA LEU A 84 9.61 -4.91 15.05
C LEU A 84 11.11 -4.75 14.99
N ASP A 85 11.85 -5.65 15.65
CA ASP A 85 13.24 -5.93 15.31
C ASP A 85 13.26 -6.81 14.07
N LEU A 86 14.03 -6.42 13.07
CA LEU A 86 14.06 -7.08 11.76
C LEU A 86 15.05 -8.26 11.70
N GLY A 87 15.55 -8.74 12.87
CA GLY A 87 16.44 -9.88 12.96
C GLY A 87 17.90 -9.62 12.56
N ASN A 88 18.26 -8.36 12.32
CA ASN A 88 19.62 -7.91 12.06
C ASN A 88 19.79 -6.46 12.58
N PRO A 89 19.79 -6.27 13.92
CA PRO A 89 19.69 -4.94 14.53
C PRO A 89 20.85 -4.00 14.19
N GLU A 90 22.00 -4.53 13.78
CA GLU A 90 23.15 -3.72 13.38
C GLU A 90 22.96 -3.04 12.03
N ILE A 91 22.31 -3.70 11.08
CA ILE A 91 22.17 -3.24 9.71
C ILE A 91 20.74 -2.76 9.42
N THR A 92 19.72 -3.55 9.79
CA THR A 92 18.32 -3.22 9.45
C THR A 92 17.59 -2.47 10.57
N GLY A 93 18.09 -2.57 11.82
CA GLY A 93 17.50 -1.92 12.98
C GLY A 93 16.08 -2.39 13.26
N GLN A 94 15.24 -1.43 13.66
CA GLN A 94 13.83 -1.64 13.98
C GLN A 94 12.91 -0.91 13.02
N MET A 95 11.72 -1.47 12.81
CA MET A 95 10.61 -0.82 12.13
C MET A 95 9.51 -0.48 13.13
N ILE A 96 9.18 0.81 13.22
CA ILE A 96 8.11 1.33 14.08
C ILE A 96 6.99 1.78 13.16
N SER A 97 5.81 1.18 13.25
CA SER A 97 4.68 1.53 12.39
C SER A 97 3.45 1.93 13.18
N LEU A 98 2.71 2.90 12.63
CA LEU A 98 1.41 3.34 13.12
C LEU A 98 0.43 3.28 11.97
N TYR A 99 -0.62 2.50 12.11
CA TYR A 99 -1.58 2.30 11.04
C TYR A 99 -3.01 2.09 11.53
N PRO A 100 -4.01 2.73 10.90
CA PRO A 100 -5.40 2.35 11.01
C PRO A 100 -5.62 0.98 10.37
N TYR A 101 -6.56 0.21 10.91
CA TYR A 101 -6.96 -1.07 10.34
C TYR A 101 -8.45 -1.34 10.55
N ILE A 102 -8.97 -2.23 9.72
CA ILE A 102 -10.29 -2.83 9.89
C ILE A 102 -10.13 -4.31 10.18
N ASN A 103 -10.94 -4.81 11.11
CA ASN A 103 -11.02 -6.21 11.49
C ASN A 103 -12.44 -6.70 11.20
N ILE A 104 -12.62 -7.46 10.12
CA ILE A 104 -13.93 -7.88 9.59
C ILE A 104 -14.22 -9.31 10.04
N PRO A 105 -15.25 -9.54 10.87
CA PRO A 105 -15.65 -10.89 11.28
C PRO A 105 -16.19 -11.69 10.10
N MET A 106 -15.50 -12.79 9.76
CA MET A 106 -15.99 -13.82 8.83
C MET A 106 -16.85 -14.86 9.57
N VAL A 107 -16.42 -15.19 10.79
CA VAL A 107 -17.21 -16.00 11.73
C VAL A 107 -17.28 -15.24 13.04
N ASN A 108 -18.49 -15.02 13.52
CA ASN A 108 -18.75 -14.33 14.78
C ASN A 108 -19.64 -15.21 15.65
N SER A 109 -19.04 -15.88 16.64
CA SER A 109 -19.77 -16.68 17.62
C SER A 109 -19.32 -16.34 19.02
N GLU A 110 -20.11 -16.72 20.02
CA GLU A 110 -19.76 -16.51 21.43
C GLU A 110 -18.48 -17.22 21.85
N LYS A 111 -18.08 -18.33 21.18
CA LYS A 111 -16.93 -19.14 21.54
C LYS A 111 -15.68 -18.77 20.79
N ILE A 112 -15.83 -18.29 19.54
CA ILE A 112 -14.70 -18.01 18.67
C ILE A 112 -15.10 -16.97 17.62
N ARG A 113 -14.22 -16.02 17.37
CA ARG A 113 -14.33 -15.08 16.25
C ARG A 113 -13.18 -15.28 15.31
N PHE A 114 -13.47 -15.39 14.02
CA PHE A 114 -12.47 -15.49 12.96
C PHE A 114 -12.63 -14.29 12.04
N ASN A 115 -11.59 -13.48 11.91
CA ASN A 115 -11.66 -12.19 11.26
C ASN A 115 -10.61 -12.07 10.15
N ALA A 116 -10.93 -11.30 9.11
CA ALA A 116 -9.95 -10.74 8.18
C ALA A 116 -9.50 -9.38 8.70
N LYS A 117 -8.19 -9.18 8.88
CA LYS A 117 -7.59 -7.93 9.35
C LYS A 117 -6.79 -7.30 8.21
N MET A 118 -7.00 -6.01 7.93
CA MET A 118 -6.20 -5.26 6.97
C MET A 118 -6.02 -3.81 7.42
N GLY A 119 -4.83 -3.28 7.19
CA GLY A 119 -4.47 -1.92 7.54
C GLY A 119 -3.32 -1.37 6.71
N MET A 120 -3.22 -0.06 6.66
CA MET A 120 -2.16 0.64 5.96
C MET A 120 -1.85 1.96 6.68
N GLY A 121 -0.57 2.31 6.79
CA GLY A 121 -0.17 3.55 7.45
C GLY A 121 1.29 3.90 7.27
N ALA A 122 1.83 4.64 8.22
CA ALA A 122 3.21 5.09 8.23
C ALA A 122 4.12 4.12 8.97
N ALA A 123 5.36 4.03 8.53
CA ALA A 123 6.42 3.30 9.23
C ALA A 123 7.72 4.11 9.29
N PHE A 124 8.50 3.90 10.33
CA PHE A 124 9.77 4.56 10.57
C PHE A 124 10.86 3.52 10.79
N CYS A 125 11.85 3.52 9.89
CA CYS A 125 13.03 2.68 10.00
C CYS A 125 14.07 3.38 10.86
N THR A 126 14.58 2.70 11.90
CA THR A 126 15.59 3.28 12.79
C THR A 126 16.99 3.26 12.17
N LYS A 127 17.24 2.32 11.25
CA LYS A 127 18.50 2.19 10.51
C LYS A 127 18.22 2.05 9.01
N PRO A 128 17.88 3.14 8.31
CA PRO A 128 17.87 3.14 6.86
C PRO A 128 19.27 2.96 6.31
N CYS A 129 19.40 2.74 5.01
CA CYS A 129 20.69 2.64 4.35
C CYS A 129 21.57 3.88 4.63
N ASP A 130 22.79 3.65 5.09
CA ASP A 130 23.82 4.69 5.12
C ASP A 130 24.27 4.95 3.70
N LEU A 131 23.65 5.96 3.08
CA LEU A 131 23.87 6.28 1.66
C LEU A 131 25.28 6.78 1.41
N GLU A 132 25.88 7.56 2.29
CA GLU A 132 27.21 8.13 2.14
C GLU A 132 28.25 7.00 2.13
N ALA A 133 28.19 6.13 3.13
CA ALA A 133 29.07 4.96 3.20
C ALA A 133 28.84 3.99 2.04
N ALA A 134 27.58 3.71 1.68
CA ALA A 134 27.25 2.82 0.58
C ALA A 134 27.70 3.35 -0.80
N ILE A 135 27.68 4.66 -1.02
CA ILE A 135 28.18 5.29 -2.25
C ILE A 135 29.70 5.26 -2.33
N SER A 136 30.37 5.51 -1.21
CA SER A 136 31.84 5.53 -1.12
C SER A 136 32.46 4.13 -1.25
N ASP A 137 31.71 3.08 -0.95
CA ASP A 137 32.15 1.69 -1.10
C ASP A 137 32.19 1.31 -2.59
N PRO A 138 33.37 1.00 -3.15
CA PRO A 138 33.55 0.72 -4.59
C PRO A 138 32.97 -0.63 -5.02
N ARG A 139 32.66 -1.52 -4.09
CA ARG A 139 32.13 -2.86 -4.39
C ARG A 139 30.77 -2.77 -5.10
N ALA A 140 30.45 -3.78 -5.92
CA ALA A 140 29.11 -3.90 -6.52
C ALA A 140 28.05 -4.11 -5.44
N ILE A 141 26.80 -3.67 -5.70
CA ILE A 141 25.68 -3.77 -4.74
C ILE A 141 25.56 -5.18 -4.16
N LYS A 142 25.60 -6.21 -5.01
CA LYS A 142 25.47 -7.61 -4.57
C LYS A 142 26.56 -8.05 -3.58
N GLN A 143 27.75 -7.48 -3.67
CA GLN A 143 28.89 -7.82 -2.80
C GLN A 143 28.80 -7.14 -1.44
N LYS A 144 28.16 -5.99 -1.36
CA LYS A 144 28.03 -5.19 -0.14
C LYS A 144 26.61 -5.21 0.48
N ALA A 145 25.70 -6.02 -0.07
CA ALA A 145 24.31 -6.07 0.36
C ALA A 145 24.12 -6.56 1.82
N ALA A 146 25.11 -7.28 2.38
CA ALA A 146 25.09 -7.68 3.78
C ALA A 146 25.48 -6.56 4.76
N ASP A 147 26.14 -5.50 4.26
CA ASP A 147 26.73 -4.45 5.09
C ASP A 147 25.89 -3.18 5.12
N TYR A 148 24.94 -3.03 4.19
CA TYR A 148 24.08 -1.85 4.06
C TYR A 148 22.63 -2.24 3.86
N ASN A 149 21.72 -1.50 4.48
CA ASN A 149 20.26 -1.73 4.36
C ASN A 149 19.72 -1.28 2.99
N PHE A 150 20.02 -2.02 1.92
CA PHE A 150 19.48 -1.72 0.59
C PHE A 150 17.98 -1.99 0.44
N ALA A 151 17.33 -2.56 1.47
CA ALA A 151 15.88 -2.68 1.47
C ALA A 151 15.18 -1.35 1.72
N ILE A 152 15.75 -0.50 2.59
CA ILE A 152 15.12 0.74 3.06
C ILE A 152 16.14 1.89 3.01
N GLY A 153 15.91 2.85 2.11
CA GLY A 153 16.80 4.01 1.90
C GLY A 153 16.43 5.26 2.69
N GLY A 154 15.31 5.26 3.42
CA GLY A 154 14.87 6.43 4.16
C GLY A 154 14.21 6.09 5.49
N VAL A 155 14.18 7.07 6.40
CA VAL A 155 13.54 6.90 7.71
C VAL A 155 12.02 6.70 7.57
N PHE A 156 11.37 7.49 6.71
CA PHE A 156 9.92 7.40 6.48
C PHE A 156 9.59 6.35 5.43
N ASN A 157 8.63 5.51 5.74
CA ASN A 157 8.14 4.42 4.91
C ASN A 157 6.63 4.27 5.04
N PHE A 158 6.03 3.47 4.18
CA PHE A 158 4.65 3.02 4.28
C PHE A 158 4.62 1.60 4.85
N ALA A 159 3.57 1.32 5.64
CA ALA A 159 3.26 0.01 6.17
C ALA A 159 1.97 -0.51 5.55
N ILE A 160 1.97 -1.75 5.07
CA ILE A 160 0.76 -2.49 4.69
C ILE A 160 0.74 -3.75 5.53
N SER A 161 -0.41 -4.04 6.14
CA SER A 161 -0.62 -5.22 6.97
C SER A 161 -1.93 -5.88 6.57
N ALA A 162 -1.91 -7.17 6.26
CA ALA A 162 -3.10 -7.93 5.91
C ALA A 162 -2.98 -9.38 6.40
N GLY A 163 -4.06 -9.96 6.88
CA GLY A 163 -4.05 -11.33 7.35
C GLY A 163 -5.34 -11.76 8.05
N LEU A 164 -5.20 -12.80 8.84
CA LEU A 164 -6.29 -13.45 9.55
C LEU A 164 -6.05 -13.36 11.05
N ASN A 165 -7.12 -13.14 11.79
CA ASN A 165 -7.13 -13.04 13.24
C ASN A 165 -8.15 -14.02 13.82
N ILE A 166 -7.77 -14.69 14.91
CA ILE A 166 -8.66 -15.54 15.71
C ILE A 166 -8.74 -14.92 17.10
N GLU A 167 -9.95 -14.82 17.63
CA GLU A 167 -10.23 -14.38 18.98
C GLU A 167 -11.05 -15.43 19.72
N VAL A 168 -10.58 -15.82 20.89
CA VAL A 168 -11.24 -16.79 21.76
C VAL A 168 -11.55 -16.09 23.09
N PRO A 169 -12.82 -15.79 23.41
CA PRO A 169 -13.19 -15.24 24.71
C PRO A 169 -12.84 -16.26 25.82
N VAL A 170 -12.01 -15.86 26.79
CA VAL A 170 -11.62 -16.67 27.94
C VAL A 170 -12.23 -16.17 29.25
N HIS A 171 -12.66 -14.92 29.24
CA HIS A 171 -13.36 -14.28 30.36
C HIS A 171 -14.31 -13.21 29.78
N LYS A 172 -15.25 -12.73 30.61
CA LYS A 172 -16.22 -11.68 30.25
C LYS A 172 -15.64 -10.57 29.35
N ASN A 173 -14.49 -10.02 29.74
CA ASN A 173 -13.86 -8.87 29.11
C ASN A 173 -12.52 -9.20 28.48
N VAL A 174 -12.09 -10.47 28.52
CA VAL A 174 -10.74 -10.88 28.06
C VAL A 174 -10.87 -11.93 26.97
N SER A 175 -10.21 -11.69 25.87
CA SER A 175 -10.03 -12.68 24.78
C SER A 175 -8.56 -12.97 24.55
N LEU A 176 -8.24 -14.24 24.29
CA LEU A 176 -7.00 -14.62 23.66
C LEU A 176 -7.08 -14.27 22.17
N THR A 177 -5.98 -13.77 21.62
CA THR A 177 -5.89 -13.45 20.20
C THR A 177 -4.67 -14.10 19.57
N ALA A 178 -4.85 -14.61 18.35
CA ALA A 178 -3.76 -15.08 17.52
C ALA A 178 -3.99 -14.62 16.08
N ASP A 179 -2.95 -14.04 15.44
CA ASP A 179 -3.04 -13.55 14.08
C ASP A 179 -1.93 -14.20 13.22
N VAL A 180 -2.21 -14.36 11.93
CA VAL A 180 -1.21 -14.65 10.89
C VAL A 180 -1.29 -13.52 9.89
N MET A 181 -0.21 -12.74 9.80
CA MET A 181 -0.18 -11.49 9.07
C MET A 181 0.96 -11.45 8.06
N PHE A 182 0.65 -10.91 6.90
CA PHE A 182 1.63 -10.39 5.97
C PHE A 182 1.87 -8.92 6.28
N ASN A 183 3.14 -8.52 6.42
CA ASN A 183 3.54 -7.12 6.60
C ASN A 183 4.49 -6.73 5.48
N HIS A 184 4.24 -5.58 4.89
CA HIS A 184 5.10 -4.97 3.89
C HIS A 184 5.51 -3.57 4.31
N PHE A 185 6.82 -3.27 4.20
CA PHE A 185 7.37 -1.94 4.45
C PHE A 185 8.19 -1.49 3.26
N SER A 186 7.93 -0.30 2.76
CA SER A 186 8.71 0.33 1.69
C SER A 186 8.50 1.84 1.66
N SER A 187 9.45 2.56 1.09
CA SER A 187 9.30 4.00 0.89
C SER A 187 8.40 4.37 -0.29
N ALA A 188 7.85 3.39 -1.02
CA ALA A 188 7.11 3.62 -2.26
C ALA A 188 7.87 4.52 -3.26
N SER A 189 9.16 4.31 -3.38
CA SER A 189 10.10 5.06 -4.24
C SER A 189 10.32 6.53 -3.87
N THR A 190 9.84 6.99 -2.70
CA THR A 190 10.15 8.34 -2.21
C THR A 190 11.59 8.47 -1.73
N SER A 191 12.24 7.36 -1.38
CA SER A 191 13.67 7.27 -1.14
C SER A 191 14.23 6.00 -1.77
N GLN A 192 15.55 6.01 -2.05
CA GLN A 192 16.27 4.88 -2.60
C GLN A 192 17.52 4.62 -1.75
N PRO A 193 17.97 3.36 -1.62
CA PRO A 193 17.40 2.13 -2.20
C PRO A 193 16.04 1.75 -1.59
N ASN A 194 15.22 0.99 -2.30
CA ASN A 194 13.89 0.62 -1.86
C ASN A 194 13.45 -0.75 -2.42
N SER A 195 14.12 -1.81 -1.99
CA SER A 195 13.66 -3.18 -2.27
C SER A 195 12.48 -3.56 -1.37
N GLY A 196 12.32 -2.87 -0.22
CA GLY A 196 11.28 -3.12 0.75
C GLY A 196 11.47 -4.40 1.56
N PHE A 197 10.70 -4.56 2.62
CA PHE A 197 10.62 -5.80 3.40
C PHE A 197 9.24 -6.42 3.29
N ASN A 198 9.18 -7.69 2.94
CA ASN A 198 8.00 -8.53 3.01
C ASN A 198 8.17 -9.55 4.13
N MET A 199 7.19 -9.68 5.02
CA MET A 199 7.29 -10.54 6.19
C MET A 199 6.01 -11.33 6.40
N PHE A 200 6.17 -12.57 6.89
CA PHE A 200 5.09 -13.36 7.43
C PHE A 200 5.29 -13.52 8.92
N ASN A 201 4.34 -13.01 9.70
CA ASN A 201 4.44 -12.94 11.14
C ASN A 201 3.23 -13.59 11.81
N GLY A 202 3.50 -14.31 12.91
CA GLY A 202 2.49 -14.78 13.85
C GLY A 202 2.41 -13.81 15.02
N TYR A 203 1.20 -13.55 15.51
CA TYR A 203 0.93 -12.69 16.66
C TYR A 203 0.16 -13.50 17.69
N VAL A 204 0.49 -13.31 18.96
CA VAL A 204 -0.23 -13.93 20.07
C VAL A 204 -0.36 -12.93 21.20
N GLY A 205 -1.53 -12.81 21.79
CA GLY A 205 -1.73 -11.86 22.86
C GLY A 205 -3.12 -11.86 23.48
N LEU A 206 -3.43 -10.77 24.13
CA LEU A 206 -4.67 -10.55 24.84
C LEU A 206 -5.38 -9.31 24.31
N LYS A 207 -6.70 -9.37 24.33
CA LYS A 207 -7.59 -8.26 24.07
C LYS A 207 -8.49 -8.05 25.28
N TYR A 208 -8.59 -6.83 25.74
CA TYR A 208 -9.47 -6.43 26.86
C TYR A 208 -10.56 -5.49 26.34
N LEU A 209 -11.81 -5.80 26.67
CA LEU A 209 -13.01 -5.01 26.36
C LEU A 209 -13.33 -4.09 27.54
N PHE A 210 -13.43 -2.80 27.25
CA PHE A 210 -13.92 -1.78 28.18
C PHE A 210 -15.37 -1.43 27.86
N ASN A 211 -16.13 -0.98 28.86
CA ASN A 211 -17.55 -0.60 28.74
C ASN A 211 -18.47 -1.73 28.25
N GLU A 212 -18.31 -2.91 28.84
CA GLU A 212 -19.07 -4.14 28.52
C GLU A 212 -20.60 -3.95 28.56
N GLU A 213 -21.13 -3.11 29.46
CA GLU A 213 -22.56 -2.89 29.58
C GLU A 213 -23.18 -2.33 28.30
N LEU A 214 -22.45 -1.47 27.57
CA LEU A 214 -22.92 -0.90 26.31
C LEU A 214 -22.90 -1.95 25.18
N GLU A 215 -21.92 -2.86 25.16
CA GLU A 215 -21.88 -3.94 24.16
C GLU A 215 -23.02 -4.94 24.36
N ARG A 216 -23.41 -5.23 25.62
CA ARG A 216 -24.50 -6.14 25.93
C ARG A 216 -25.90 -5.59 25.64
N VAL A 217 -26.10 -4.30 25.81
CA VAL A 217 -27.37 -3.64 25.46
C VAL A 217 -27.57 -3.72 23.94
N ASP A 218 -26.51 -3.47 23.16
CA ASP A 218 -26.59 -3.56 21.71
C ASP A 218 -26.79 -4.99 21.22
N ASP A 219 -26.12 -5.98 21.83
CA ASP A 219 -26.30 -7.38 21.46
C ASP A 219 -27.74 -7.87 21.76
N ARG A 220 -28.33 -7.44 22.87
CA ARG A 220 -29.73 -7.79 23.22
C ARG A 220 -30.73 -7.06 22.32
N GLU A 221 -30.55 -5.78 22.07
CA GLU A 221 -31.38 -5.03 21.13
C GLU A 221 -31.17 -5.50 19.68
N GLY A 222 -29.96 -5.89 19.32
CA GLY A 222 -29.62 -6.51 18.02
C GLY A 222 -30.32 -7.87 17.85
N ILE A 223 -30.35 -8.70 18.88
CA ILE A 223 -31.08 -9.99 18.89
C ILE A 223 -32.58 -9.79 18.82
N ILE A 224 -33.12 -8.86 19.59
CA ILE A 224 -34.57 -8.54 19.57
C ILE A 224 -34.95 -7.94 18.19
N ARG A 225 -34.11 -7.10 17.60
CA ARG A 225 -34.34 -6.60 16.25
C ARG A 225 -34.19 -7.70 15.18
N ASN A 226 -33.32 -8.68 15.38
CA ASN A 226 -33.18 -9.81 14.46
C ASN A 226 -34.39 -10.77 14.54
N GLU A 227 -35.05 -10.93 15.66
CA GLU A 227 -36.28 -11.71 15.75
C GLU A 227 -37.48 -11.00 15.09
N GLU A 228 -37.54 -9.67 15.17
CA GLU A 228 -38.56 -8.89 14.47
C GLU A 228 -38.25 -8.69 12.97
N TYR A 229 -36.95 -8.77 12.57
CA TYR A 229 -36.46 -8.72 11.18
C TYR A 229 -36.26 -10.08 10.52
N SER A 230 -36.62 -11.18 11.18
CA SER A 230 -36.52 -12.55 10.59
C SER A 230 -37.64 -12.85 9.59
N THR A 231 -38.53 -11.93 9.32
CA THR A 231 -39.25 -11.93 8.05
C THR A 231 -38.39 -11.19 7.02
N PRO A 232 -37.91 -11.88 5.98
CA PRO A 232 -37.18 -11.22 4.92
C PRO A 232 -38.18 -10.32 4.16
N ASN A 233 -38.32 -9.09 4.58
CA ASN A 233 -38.87 -8.05 3.71
C ASN A 233 -37.84 -7.78 2.60
N SER A 234 -37.57 -8.80 1.81
CA SER A 234 -36.77 -8.78 0.59
C SER A 234 -37.32 -7.81 -0.45
N SER A 235 -38.51 -7.26 -0.20
CA SER A 235 -39.15 -6.28 -1.06
C SER A 235 -38.65 -4.85 -0.92
N LEU A 236 -37.87 -4.50 0.13
CA LEU A 236 -37.31 -3.15 0.29
C LEU A 236 -35.95 -2.95 -0.35
N LEU A 237 -35.34 -4.02 -0.84
CA LEU A 237 -34.11 -3.98 -1.66
C LEU A 237 -34.43 -4.40 -3.08
N THR A 238 -35.41 -3.77 -3.70
CA THR A 238 -35.57 -3.91 -5.15
C THR A 238 -34.29 -3.42 -5.80
N PRO A 239 -33.74 -4.17 -6.79
CA PRO A 239 -32.56 -3.75 -7.55
C PRO A 239 -32.71 -2.36 -8.22
N ASN A 240 -33.92 -1.82 -8.24
CA ASN A 240 -34.23 -0.53 -8.86
C ASN A 240 -33.89 0.71 -8.01
N SER A 241 -33.50 0.58 -6.73
CA SER A 241 -33.11 1.73 -5.88
C SER A 241 -31.60 1.95 -5.83
N LEU A 242 -30.79 1.02 -6.31
CA LEU A 242 -29.33 1.18 -6.41
C LEU A 242 -29.00 1.84 -7.75
N LYS A 243 -28.37 3.01 -7.70
CA LYS A 243 -27.72 3.58 -8.89
C LYS A 243 -26.70 2.56 -9.37
N ARG A 244 -27.03 1.84 -10.44
CA ARG A 244 -26.17 0.74 -10.94
C ARG A 244 -24.87 1.23 -11.55
N TRP A 245 -24.84 2.46 -12.03
CA TRP A 245 -23.69 3.05 -12.68
C TRP A 245 -23.25 4.32 -11.95
N SER A 246 -21.98 4.50 -11.85
CA SER A 246 -21.36 5.74 -11.34
C SER A 246 -20.07 6.00 -12.11
N GLY A 247 -19.62 7.24 -12.09
CA GLY A 247 -18.34 7.62 -12.68
C GLY A 247 -17.49 8.39 -11.69
N GLU A 248 -16.19 8.37 -11.90
CA GLU A 248 -15.23 9.13 -11.12
C GLU A 248 -14.15 9.73 -12.02
N VAL A 249 -13.73 10.94 -11.66
CA VAL A 249 -12.55 11.61 -12.20
C VAL A 249 -11.62 11.89 -11.03
N ILE A 250 -10.37 11.41 -11.10
CA ILE A 250 -9.40 11.59 -10.03
C ILE A 250 -8.12 12.18 -10.62
N LEU A 251 -7.69 13.32 -10.09
CA LEU A 251 -6.39 13.92 -10.37
C LEU A 251 -5.48 13.69 -9.17
N SER A 252 -4.35 13.02 -9.40
CA SER A 252 -3.38 12.68 -8.36
C SER A 252 -1.99 13.19 -8.72
N GLY A 253 -1.18 13.41 -7.70
CA GLY A 253 0.21 13.77 -7.85
C GLY A 253 1.08 13.07 -6.81
N GLY A 254 2.34 12.93 -7.13
CA GLY A 254 3.34 12.31 -6.28
C GLY A 254 4.74 12.70 -6.70
N PHE A 255 5.70 12.04 -6.11
CA PHE A 255 7.10 12.18 -6.50
C PHE A 255 7.83 10.87 -6.26
N LYS A 256 8.93 10.67 -6.98
CA LYS A 256 9.79 9.50 -6.83
C LYS A 256 11.27 9.84 -6.96
N LYS A 257 12.10 8.98 -6.42
CA LYS A 257 13.54 8.96 -6.59
C LYS A 257 13.92 7.70 -7.38
N LEU A 258 14.74 7.84 -8.40
CA LEU A 258 15.12 6.71 -9.25
C LEU A 258 16.33 5.94 -8.71
N TYR A 259 17.27 6.66 -8.12
CA TYR A 259 18.56 6.10 -7.80
C TYR A 259 19.11 6.63 -6.48
N TYR A 260 19.76 5.76 -5.72
CA TYR A 260 20.26 6.10 -4.40
C TYR A 260 21.49 7.03 -4.39
N LYS A 261 22.28 7.07 -5.49
CA LYS A 261 23.43 7.99 -5.64
C LYS A 261 23.03 9.38 -6.13
N ASP A 262 21.78 9.58 -6.51
CA ASP A 262 21.26 10.82 -7.04
C ASP A 262 20.26 11.44 -6.06
N ASP A 263 20.43 12.71 -5.73
CA ASP A 263 19.48 13.45 -4.86
C ASP A 263 18.28 14.01 -5.62
N LYS A 264 18.19 13.74 -6.91
CA LYS A 264 17.12 14.25 -7.77
C LYS A 264 15.80 13.56 -7.52
N TYR A 265 14.76 14.37 -7.28
CA TYR A 265 13.37 13.95 -7.24
C TYR A 265 12.67 14.27 -8.53
N PHE A 266 11.76 13.39 -8.94
CA PHE A 266 10.96 13.54 -10.14
C PHE A 266 9.48 13.59 -9.75
N GLY A 267 8.77 14.61 -10.24
CA GLY A 267 7.33 14.72 -10.06
C GLY A 267 6.59 13.69 -10.90
N THR A 268 5.50 13.15 -10.35
CA THR A 268 4.56 12.26 -11.04
C THR A 268 3.16 12.83 -10.92
N ALA A 269 2.31 12.57 -11.91
CA ALA A 269 0.90 12.90 -11.86
C ALA A 269 0.08 11.85 -12.62
N SER A 270 -1.18 11.71 -12.25
CA SER A 270 -2.13 10.88 -12.99
C SER A 270 -3.51 11.51 -13.05
N LEU A 271 -4.18 11.29 -14.16
CA LEU A 271 -5.61 11.56 -14.36
C LEU A 271 -6.30 10.23 -14.61
N ASN A 272 -7.24 9.87 -13.75
CA ASN A 272 -8.05 8.66 -13.88
C ASN A 272 -9.48 9.03 -14.24
N LEU A 273 -10.03 8.33 -15.20
CA LEU A 273 -11.44 8.39 -15.60
C LEU A 273 -12.01 6.99 -15.44
N GLU A 274 -12.93 6.80 -14.51
CA GLU A 274 -13.48 5.49 -14.16
C GLU A 274 -14.98 5.45 -14.33
N GLY A 275 -15.49 4.42 -14.97
CA GLY A 275 -16.89 4.05 -14.99
C GLY A 275 -17.11 2.78 -14.18
N TYR A 276 -18.02 2.79 -13.21
CA TYR A 276 -18.29 1.67 -12.32
C TYR A 276 -19.67 1.08 -12.50
N TYR A 277 -19.73 -0.24 -12.43
CA TYR A 277 -20.96 -1.00 -12.26
C TYR A 277 -21.02 -1.56 -10.82
N HIS A 278 -22.06 -1.19 -10.07
CA HIS A 278 -22.28 -1.68 -8.71
C HIS A 278 -22.88 -3.08 -8.74
N THR A 279 -22.10 -4.08 -8.38
CA THR A 279 -22.55 -5.48 -8.28
C THR A 279 -23.40 -5.69 -7.02
N CYS A 280 -23.05 -4.99 -5.96
CA CYS A 280 -23.84 -4.87 -4.75
C CYS A 280 -23.51 -3.51 -4.07
N ARG A 281 -24.07 -3.26 -2.89
CA ARG A 281 -23.85 -2.01 -2.14
C ARG A 281 -22.37 -1.80 -1.77
N GLN A 282 -21.67 -2.89 -1.47
CA GLN A 282 -20.32 -2.86 -0.95
C GLN A 282 -19.25 -3.07 -2.01
N HIS A 283 -19.66 -3.44 -3.23
CA HIS A 283 -18.70 -3.84 -4.25
C HIS A 283 -19.08 -3.29 -5.61
N ARG A 284 -18.08 -2.77 -6.31
CA ARG A 284 -18.21 -2.27 -7.69
C ARG A 284 -17.02 -2.68 -8.54
N ILE A 285 -17.29 -2.95 -9.81
CA ILE A 285 -16.30 -3.25 -10.83
C ILE A 285 -16.28 -2.08 -11.79
N GLY A 286 -15.10 -1.60 -12.15
CA GLY A 286 -14.92 -0.47 -13.04
C GLY A 286 -14.10 -0.81 -14.27
N LEU A 287 -14.30 0.03 -15.28
CA LEU A 287 -13.44 0.14 -16.45
C LEU A 287 -12.99 1.59 -16.56
N GLY A 288 -11.69 1.82 -16.72
CA GLY A 288 -11.14 3.16 -16.68
C GLY A 288 -10.01 3.43 -17.67
N LEU A 289 -9.77 4.71 -17.88
CA LEU A 289 -8.63 5.24 -18.61
C LEU A 289 -7.72 5.99 -17.66
N ASP A 290 -6.43 5.75 -17.78
CA ASP A 290 -5.38 6.37 -16.98
C ASP A 290 -4.42 7.14 -17.87
N LEU A 291 -4.25 8.42 -17.60
CA LEU A 291 -3.16 9.21 -18.16
C LEU A 291 -2.13 9.46 -17.08
N PHE A 292 -0.92 8.95 -17.26
CA PHE A 292 0.21 9.15 -16.34
C PHE A 292 1.22 10.10 -16.91
N TYR A 293 1.72 11.00 -16.08
CA TYR A 293 2.91 11.79 -16.30
C TYR A 293 4.01 11.31 -15.35
N ASP A 294 5.20 11.08 -15.89
CA ASP A 294 6.38 10.69 -15.11
C ASP A 294 7.59 11.51 -15.54
N GLY A 295 7.97 12.45 -14.69
CA GLY A 295 9.09 13.36 -14.94
C GLY A 295 10.46 12.67 -15.03
N ALA A 296 10.55 11.42 -14.53
CA ALA A 296 11.79 10.65 -14.57
C ALA A 296 12.22 10.20 -15.98
N TYR A 297 11.29 10.15 -16.91
CA TYR A 297 11.57 9.74 -18.29
C TYR A 297 12.06 10.90 -19.17
N ALA A 298 12.90 11.74 -18.60
CA ALA A 298 13.28 12.99 -19.23
C ALA A 298 14.52 12.95 -20.10
N GLN A 299 15.50 12.11 -19.82
CA GLN A 299 16.76 12.10 -20.58
C GLN A 299 17.50 10.79 -20.46
N THR A 300 18.20 10.40 -21.61
CA THR A 300 18.82 9.12 -21.44
C THR A 300 19.96 8.76 -22.35
N VAL A 301 20.00 9.29 -23.53
CA VAL A 301 21.07 9.04 -24.48
C VAL A 301 21.64 10.38 -24.90
N ALA A 302 22.96 10.53 -24.79
CA ALA A 302 23.70 11.65 -25.34
C ALA A 302 24.49 11.21 -26.56
N GLN A 303 24.90 12.16 -27.38
CA GLN A 303 25.89 11.95 -28.45
C GLN A 303 27.23 12.56 -28.05
N ASP A 304 28.27 11.88 -28.34
CA ASP A 304 29.64 12.44 -28.25
C ASP A 304 29.96 13.34 -29.46
N ALA A 305 31.12 13.92 -29.44
CA ALA A 305 31.61 14.79 -30.53
C ALA A 305 31.72 14.10 -31.88
N SER A 306 31.77 12.77 -31.92
CA SER A 306 31.80 11.95 -33.12
C SER A 306 30.40 11.57 -33.64
N GLY A 307 29.33 11.99 -32.91
CA GLY A 307 27.96 11.64 -33.20
C GLY A 307 27.51 10.27 -32.68
N LYS A 308 28.37 9.58 -31.91
CA LYS A 308 28.07 8.28 -31.36
C LYS A 308 27.20 8.40 -30.11
N TYR A 309 26.10 7.64 -30.05
CA TYR A 309 25.21 7.58 -28.92
C TYR A 309 25.82 6.78 -27.77
N TYR A 310 25.60 7.27 -26.54
CA TYR A 310 25.99 6.61 -25.31
C TYR A 310 24.96 6.90 -24.21
N TRP A 311 24.85 5.99 -23.24
CA TRP A 311 24.02 6.22 -22.05
C TRP A 311 24.69 7.24 -21.13
N THR A 312 23.94 8.26 -20.74
CA THR A 312 24.43 9.22 -19.74
C THR A 312 24.53 8.53 -18.38
N LYS A 313 25.53 8.92 -17.57
CA LYS A 313 25.75 8.30 -16.25
C LYS A 313 24.54 8.42 -15.31
N GLU A 314 23.74 9.44 -15.46
CA GLU A 314 22.55 9.69 -14.65
C GLU A 314 21.43 8.68 -14.90
N ASN A 315 21.50 7.94 -15.98
CA ASN A 315 20.40 7.13 -16.51
C ASN A 315 20.70 5.64 -16.56
N THR A 316 21.87 5.19 -16.10
CA THR A 316 22.31 3.79 -16.18
C THR A 316 21.89 2.95 -14.97
N HIS A 317 20.87 3.39 -14.22
CA HIS A 317 20.58 2.78 -12.94
C HIS A 317 19.43 1.80 -13.02
N PHE A 318 19.67 0.59 -12.55
CA PHE A 318 18.71 -0.51 -12.40
C PHE A 318 18.05 -0.99 -13.69
N GLY A 319 18.77 -0.92 -14.83
CA GLY A 319 18.27 -1.47 -16.08
C GLY A 319 16.95 -0.87 -16.57
N ARG A 320 16.56 0.31 -16.10
CA ARG A 320 15.35 0.97 -16.59
C ARG A 320 15.55 1.49 -17.98
N THR A 321 14.52 1.34 -18.78
CA THR A 321 14.46 1.84 -20.15
C THR A 321 14.28 3.34 -20.14
N PHE A 322 15.07 4.01 -20.94
CA PHE A 322 15.00 5.45 -21.10
C PHE A 322 14.79 5.83 -22.56
N THR A 323 14.19 6.97 -22.78
CA THR A 323 13.96 7.49 -24.12
C THR A 323 15.15 8.33 -24.59
N PRO A 324 15.54 8.36 -25.88
CA PRO A 324 16.64 9.16 -26.36
C PRO A 324 16.37 10.67 -26.39
N ASN A 325 15.14 11.10 -26.12
CA ASN A 325 14.71 12.50 -26.20
C ASN A 325 14.03 12.96 -24.92
N ASN A 326 14.30 14.19 -24.48
CA ASN A 326 13.61 14.86 -23.36
C ASN A 326 12.31 15.56 -23.82
N ASN A 327 11.48 14.91 -24.62
CA ASN A 327 10.22 15.45 -25.05
C ASN A 327 9.14 15.19 -24.01
N PHE A 328 8.18 16.12 -23.89
CA PHE A 328 7.04 15.98 -22.98
C PHE A 328 6.26 14.70 -23.24
N GLU A 329 6.07 14.34 -24.49
CA GLU A 329 5.36 13.14 -24.93
C GLU A 329 5.97 11.84 -24.37
N ASN A 330 7.31 11.80 -24.19
CA ASN A 330 8.01 10.66 -23.65
C ASN A 330 7.75 10.44 -22.13
N LYS A 331 7.21 11.45 -21.45
CA LYS A 331 6.83 11.41 -20.04
C LYS A 331 5.40 10.96 -19.83
N LEU A 332 4.62 10.82 -20.91
CA LEU A 332 3.23 10.43 -20.85
C LEU A 332 3.05 8.94 -21.14
N ARG A 333 2.15 8.31 -20.39
CA ARG A 333 1.65 6.96 -20.64
C ARG A 333 0.14 6.96 -20.58
N LEU A 334 -0.50 6.29 -21.54
CA LEU A 334 -1.95 6.07 -21.52
C LEU A 334 -2.23 4.62 -21.22
N GLY A 335 -3.09 4.35 -20.25
CA GLY A 335 -3.49 3.02 -19.85
C GLY A 335 -5.00 2.80 -19.90
N LEU A 336 -5.37 1.55 -20.08
CA LEU A 336 -6.72 1.04 -19.89
C LEU A 336 -6.68 0.12 -18.67
N ASN A 337 -7.62 0.27 -17.72
CA ASN A 337 -7.65 -0.54 -16.51
C ASN A 337 -9.02 -1.16 -16.25
N ILE A 338 -9.00 -2.25 -15.50
CA ILE A 338 -10.14 -2.83 -14.80
C ILE A 338 -9.94 -2.57 -13.31
N ALA A 339 -10.93 -1.94 -12.68
CA ALA A 339 -10.95 -1.63 -11.27
C ALA A 339 -11.87 -2.60 -10.52
N ASN A 340 -11.43 -3.01 -9.35
CA ASN A 340 -12.22 -3.75 -8.37
C ASN A 340 -12.18 -2.97 -7.07
N GLU A 341 -13.34 -2.56 -6.56
CA GLU A 341 -13.41 -1.72 -5.35
C GLU A 341 -14.41 -2.27 -4.36
N LEU A 342 -13.95 -2.36 -3.10
CA LEU A 342 -14.75 -2.70 -1.93
C LEU A 342 -15.02 -1.41 -1.14
N THR A 343 -16.29 -1.07 -0.94
CA THR A 343 -16.71 0.14 -0.23
C THR A 343 -17.15 -0.19 1.19
N ILE A 344 -16.48 0.39 2.18
CA ILE A 344 -16.71 0.21 3.61
C ILE A 344 -17.08 1.59 4.19
N GLY A 345 -18.38 1.89 4.25
CA GLY A 345 -18.86 3.21 4.64
C GLY A 345 -18.42 4.30 3.67
N LYS A 346 -17.54 5.21 4.15
CA LYS A 346 -16.95 6.28 3.33
C LYS A 346 -15.61 5.90 2.71
N VAL A 347 -15.09 4.71 3.01
CA VAL A 347 -13.79 4.24 2.55
C VAL A 347 -13.98 3.25 1.42
N GLY A 348 -13.34 3.51 0.27
CA GLY A 348 -13.19 2.56 -0.82
C GLY A 348 -11.78 1.98 -0.81
N VAL A 349 -11.64 0.66 -0.81
CA VAL A 349 -10.37 -0.03 -1.02
C VAL A 349 -10.39 -0.60 -2.42
N PHE A 350 -9.43 -0.25 -3.25
CA PHE A 350 -9.45 -0.66 -4.66
C PHE A 350 -8.16 -1.30 -5.12
N LEU A 351 -8.31 -2.18 -6.07
CA LEU A 351 -7.25 -2.76 -6.89
C LEU A 351 -7.59 -2.51 -8.37
N GLN A 352 -6.65 -1.94 -9.09
CA GLN A 352 -6.73 -1.79 -10.55
C GLN A 352 -5.65 -2.63 -11.21
N VAL A 353 -6.02 -3.26 -12.31
CA VAL A 353 -5.11 -3.98 -13.20
C VAL A 353 -5.23 -3.32 -14.57
N GLY A 354 -4.14 -2.78 -15.06
CA GLY A 354 -4.13 -2.03 -16.30
C GLY A 354 -3.06 -2.48 -17.27
N LEU A 355 -3.26 -2.09 -18.52
CA LEU A 355 -2.30 -2.25 -19.61
C LEU A 355 -2.05 -0.91 -20.29
N TYR A 356 -0.82 -0.70 -20.77
CA TYR A 356 -0.47 0.51 -21.49
C TYR A 356 -0.89 0.44 -22.95
N LEU A 357 -1.79 1.35 -23.34
CA LEU A 357 -2.14 1.59 -24.74
C LEU A 357 -1.07 2.43 -25.44
N TYR A 358 -0.52 3.42 -24.73
CA TYR A 358 0.59 4.22 -25.18
C TYR A 358 1.67 4.23 -24.08
N ASP A 359 2.85 3.77 -24.43
CA ASP A 359 4.02 3.80 -23.59
C ASP A 359 5.27 4.00 -24.48
N PRO A 360 5.82 5.20 -24.54
CA PRO A 360 6.99 5.48 -25.35
C PRO A 360 8.22 4.73 -24.88
N VAL A 361 8.26 4.40 -23.58
CA VAL A 361 9.40 3.71 -22.95
C VAL A 361 9.51 2.25 -23.37
N LYS A 362 8.40 1.55 -23.61
CA LYS A 362 8.37 0.15 -24.03
C LYS A 362 9.00 -0.11 -25.41
N ASN A 363 9.05 0.92 -26.23
CA ASN A 363 9.63 0.82 -27.57
C ASN A 363 11.15 0.97 -27.57
N MET A 364 11.71 1.21 -26.39
CA MET A 364 13.12 1.41 -26.15
C MET A 364 13.63 0.28 -25.27
N GLU A 365 14.47 -0.57 -25.79
CA GLU A 365 15.05 -1.63 -24.99
C GLU A 365 16.22 -1.12 -24.16
N PRO A 366 16.33 -1.53 -22.89
CA PRO A 366 17.48 -1.18 -22.08
C PRO A 366 18.73 -1.88 -22.61
N GLY A 367 19.86 -1.19 -22.58
CA GLY A 367 21.15 -1.76 -22.89
C GLY A 367 21.63 -1.58 -24.33
N GLY A 368 22.35 -2.56 -24.80
CA GLY A 368 23.13 -2.45 -26.06
C GLY A 368 22.30 -2.34 -27.34
N GLU A 369 21.14 -2.94 -27.39
CA GLU A 369 20.31 -3.01 -28.61
C GLU A 369 19.83 -1.65 -29.10
N ILE A 370 19.38 -0.77 -28.19
CA ILE A 370 18.97 0.58 -28.58
C ILE A 370 20.17 1.40 -29.03
N LEU A 371 21.27 1.37 -28.30
CA LEU A 371 22.49 2.09 -28.66
C LEU A 371 23.07 1.57 -29.96
N GLU A 372 23.03 0.26 -30.16
CA GLU A 372 23.48 -0.36 -31.38
C GLU A 372 22.65 0.08 -32.59
N ALA A 373 21.32 0.06 -32.49
CA ALA A 373 20.41 0.53 -33.52
C ALA A 373 20.63 2.02 -33.83
N LEU A 374 20.66 2.88 -32.81
CA LEU A 374 20.89 4.31 -32.96
C LEU A 374 22.25 4.60 -33.62
N ASN A 375 23.30 3.89 -33.20
CA ASN A 375 24.66 4.06 -33.77
C ASN A 375 24.79 3.53 -35.20
N LYS A 376 23.90 2.64 -35.63
CA LYS A 376 23.77 2.20 -37.03
C LYS A 376 22.85 3.10 -37.85
N GLY A 377 22.23 4.13 -37.24
CA GLY A 377 21.21 4.96 -37.90
C GLY A 377 19.89 4.25 -38.12
N GLU A 378 19.65 3.16 -37.40
CA GLU A 378 18.43 2.36 -37.47
C GLU A 378 17.44 2.82 -36.43
N THR A 379 16.14 2.66 -36.70
CA THR A 379 15.09 2.88 -35.71
C THR A 379 15.01 1.66 -34.78
N PRO A 380 15.07 1.83 -33.46
CA PRO A 380 14.88 0.72 -32.52
C PRO A 380 13.58 -0.03 -32.77
N LYS A 381 13.58 -1.35 -32.62
CA LYS A 381 12.41 -2.18 -32.83
C LYS A 381 11.25 -1.74 -31.94
N LYS A 382 10.07 -1.57 -32.52
CA LYS A 382 8.84 -1.29 -31.78
C LYS A 382 8.30 -2.58 -31.20
N LYS A 383 8.03 -2.59 -29.90
CA LYS A 383 7.34 -3.68 -29.21
C LYS A 383 5.84 -3.59 -29.44
N GLY A 384 5.17 -4.74 -29.53
CA GLY A 384 3.72 -4.81 -29.61
C GLY A 384 3.02 -4.41 -28.29
N LEU A 385 1.69 -4.57 -28.23
CA LEU A 385 0.93 -4.31 -26.99
C LEU A 385 1.34 -5.29 -25.88
N PHE A 386 1.52 -6.56 -26.22
CA PHE A 386 1.97 -7.62 -25.33
C PHE A 386 3.33 -8.15 -25.80
N TYR A 387 4.29 -8.22 -24.90
CA TYR A 387 5.63 -8.66 -25.19
C TYR A 387 6.29 -9.31 -23.97
N ALA A 388 7.24 -10.22 -24.19
CA ALA A 388 8.05 -10.74 -23.11
C ALA A 388 9.02 -9.66 -22.62
N TYR A 389 9.14 -9.52 -21.32
CA TYR A 389 10.00 -8.54 -20.69
C TYR A 389 10.69 -9.11 -19.44
N ASP A 390 11.80 -8.51 -19.09
CA ASP A 390 12.56 -8.79 -17.88
C ASP A 390 12.22 -7.70 -16.86
N ILE A 391 11.50 -8.08 -15.82
CA ILE A 391 11.01 -7.15 -14.79
C ILE A 391 12.14 -6.45 -14.02
N ASP A 392 13.34 -7.02 -14.02
CA ASP A 392 14.51 -6.39 -13.41
C ASP A 392 15.04 -5.23 -14.27
N LYS A 393 14.72 -5.22 -15.57
CA LYS A 393 15.22 -4.25 -16.53
C LYS A 393 14.19 -3.24 -17.00
N GLU A 394 12.93 -3.64 -17.11
CA GLU A 394 11.86 -2.80 -17.63
C GLU A 394 10.54 -2.98 -16.87
N ASP A 395 9.63 -2.01 -16.99
CA ASP A 395 8.34 -2.00 -16.28
C ASP A 395 7.30 -2.95 -16.92
N GLY A 396 7.50 -3.37 -18.17
CA GLY A 396 6.57 -4.24 -18.90
C GLY A 396 5.37 -3.49 -19.47
N TRP A 397 4.39 -4.27 -19.97
CA TRP A 397 3.20 -3.76 -20.67
C TRP A 397 1.99 -3.55 -19.76
N ASN A 398 2.06 -3.97 -18.51
CA ASN A 398 0.98 -3.88 -17.53
C ASN A 398 1.38 -3.08 -16.30
N TYR A 399 0.39 -2.65 -15.54
CA TYR A 399 0.57 -2.00 -14.23
C TYR A 399 -0.55 -2.39 -13.30
N PHE A 400 -0.29 -2.20 -12.01
CA PHE A 400 -1.27 -2.35 -10.95
C PHE A 400 -1.35 -1.06 -10.16
N ARG A 401 -2.53 -0.76 -9.63
CA ARG A 401 -2.73 0.29 -8.64
C ARG A 401 -3.51 -0.27 -7.47
N LEU A 402 -3.00 -0.07 -6.29
CA LEU A 402 -3.66 -0.40 -5.04
C LEU A 402 -3.82 0.88 -4.24
N GLY A 403 -4.99 1.10 -3.67
CA GLY A 403 -5.20 2.32 -2.93
C GLY A 403 -6.47 2.35 -2.10
N VAL A 404 -6.61 3.49 -1.44
CA VAL A 404 -7.75 3.81 -0.59
C VAL A 404 -8.33 5.14 -1.03
N LYS A 405 -9.65 5.19 -1.19
CA LYS A 405 -10.44 6.40 -1.42
C LYS A 405 -11.20 6.74 -0.15
N TYR A 406 -11.27 8.01 0.21
CA TYR A 406 -12.13 8.49 1.28
C TYR A 406 -13.11 9.52 0.74
N HIS A 407 -14.40 9.19 0.75
CA HIS A 407 -15.48 10.07 0.32
C HIS A 407 -15.78 11.11 1.42
N ILE A 408 -15.27 12.34 1.22
CA ILE A 408 -15.53 13.48 2.11
C ILE A 408 -17.02 13.79 2.07
N THR A 409 -17.55 13.92 0.86
CA THR A 409 -18.97 14.08 0.55
C THR A 409 -19.43 12.95 -0.37
N LYS A 410 -20.67 12.98 -0.84
CA LYS A 410 -21.15 12.04 -1.87
C LYS A 410 -20.41 12.21 -3.22
N ASP A 411 -19.94 13.43 -3.52
CA ASP A 411 -19.37 13.80 -4.80
C ASP A 411 -17.84 13.98 -4.75
N PHE A 412 -17.26 14.36 -3.61
CA PHE A 412 -15.83 14.63 -3.46
C PHE A 412 -15.12 13.55 -2.66
N LEU A 413 -13.97 13.14 -3.16
CA LEU A 413 -13.13 12.13 -2.51
C LEU A 413 -11.65 12.53 -2.50
N VAL A 414 -10.92 11.97 -1.55
CA VAL A 414 -9.44 11.94 -1.51
C VAL A 414 -9.00 10.54 -1.86
N ASN A 415 -7.94 10.42 -2.64
CA ASN A 415 -7.34 9.17 -3.06
C ASN A 415 -5.90 9.09 -2.57
N LEU A 416 -5.51 7.96 -1.99
CA LEU A 416 -4.13 7.58 -1.75
C LEU A 416 -3.89 6.25 -2.45
N SER A 417 -2.93 6.20 -3.36
CA SER A 417 -2.65 4.98 -4.12
C SER A 417 -1.18 4.77 -4.41
N PHE A 418 -0.86 3.53 -4.72
CA PHE A 418 0.46 3.09 -5.15
C PHE A 418 0.34 2.49 -6.54
N LYS A 419 1.13 3.00 -7.48
CA LYS A 419 1.30 2.39 -8.78
C LYS A 419 2.49 1.43 -8.73
N THR A 420 2.29 0.22 -9.22
CA THR A 420 3.28 -0.85 -9.10
C THR A 420 3.28 -1.78 -10.31
N HIS A 421 4.40 -2.46 -10.52
CA HIS A 421 4.56 -3.56 -11.46
C HIS A 421 4.73 -4.89 -10.71
N LEU A 422 3.99 -5.09 -9.60
CA LEU A 422 3.98 -6.19 -8.63
C LEU A 422 5.24 -6.29 -7.78
N GLN A 423 6.42 -6.41 -8.37
CA GLN A 423 7.69 -6.54 -7.63
C GLN A 423 8.27 -5.19 -7.20
N LYS A 424 7.79 -4.10 -7.81
CA LYS A 424 8.38 -2.77 -7.64
C LYS A 424 7.30 -1.71 -7.65
N VAL A 425 7.19 -0.98 -6.55
CA VAL A 425 6.36 0.22 -6.50
C VAL A 425 7.05 1.29 -7.33
N GLU A 426 6.35 1.82 -8.31
CA GLU A 426 6.86 2.88 -9.17
C GLU A 426 6.80 4.23 -8.48
N PHE A 427 5.64 4.57 -7.90
CA PHE A 427 5.43 5.76 -7.07
C PHE A 427 4.13 5.66 -6.27
N PHE A 428 4.01 6.50 -5.25
CA PHE A 428 2.76 6.75 -4.57
C PHE A 428 2.10 8.02 -5.09
N GLU A 429 0.79 8.13 -4.94
CA GLU A 429 0.00 9.27 -5.38
C GLU A 429 -1.00 9.68 -4.31
N LEU A 430 -1.13 10.98 -4.11
CA LEU A 430 -2.22 11.59 -3.36
C LEU A 430 -3.06 12.41 -4.32
N GLY A 431 -4.37 12.23 -4.31
CA GLY A 431 -5.26 12.87 -5.28
C GLY A 431 -6.59 13.34 -4.72
N LEU A 432 -7.25 14.15 -5.51
CA LEU A 432 -8.61 14.61 -5.31
C LEU A 432 -9.48 14.09 -6.45
N GLY A 433 -10.68 13.67 -6.12
CA GLY A 433 -11.62 13.13 -7.11
C GLY A 433 -13.02 13.69 -6.95
N TYR A 434 -13.76 13.60 -8.07
CA TYR A 434 -15.16 13.92 -8.17
C TYR A 434 -15.92 12.69 -8.67
N ALA A 435 -16.96 12.29 -7.93
CA ALA A 435 -17.84 11.18 -8.27
C ALA A 435 -19.21 11.68 -8.73
N PHE A 436 -19.82 11.02 -9.75
CA PHE A 436 -21.09 11.43 -10.34
C PHE A 436 -21.99 10.25 -10.74
#